data_4a6ca4a7c0caa99047a2144e4dd4b101
#
_entry.id   4a6ca4a7c0caa99047a2144e4dd4b101
#
_cell.length_a   1.000
_cell.length_b   1.000
_cell.length_c   1.000
_cell.angle_alpha   90.00
_cell.angle_beta   90.00
_cell.angle_gamma   90.00
#
_symmetry.space_group_name_H-M   'P 1'
#
loop_
_entity.id
_entity.type
_entity.pdbx_description
1 polymer ?
#
loop_
_entity_poly.entity_id
_entity_poly.type
_entity_poly.pdbx_seq_one_letter_code
_entity_poly.pdbx_strand_id
1 'polypeptide(L)'
;SMRRQRQMFIRDSIYIMNIDHCNTHSSFKDKVYMSNLCQEITLPTRPVQHIDDPEGEIALCILSAINLGLIKEKDELEDLCDLSVRALDEIIDYQEYPVEAAKKSTEARRSLGIGYIGLAHFLAKNKVKYSDKEALVLVDEVTEAFQYYLLKASNNLAKEKGKCDYFHKTKYADGILPIDTYKKDLDSIIKRKLSYDWNTLREDIKSSGLRHSTLSAQMPSESSSVVSNATNGVEPPRDYLSVKKSKKGTLKQIVPDYNRLKNFYTLLWDMPDNEGYINIVAIMQKYFDQAISGNWSYNPLHHENNEVPLSAMAQDMLTAYKYGWKTSYYQNTYDFKGEEEDVQPAGIAAQLEDDGEDVILEPENPVEQISTTADDGECDACTI
;
A
#
# COMPACT_ATOMS: atom_id res chain seq x y z
N SER A 1 -35.25 0.16 14.17
CA SER A 1 -34.94 0.57 12.80
C SER A 1 -34.05 1.80 12.71
N MET A 2 -34.24 2.87 13.49
CA MET A 2 -33.32 4.03 13.50
C MET A 2 -31.91 3.70 14.08
N ARG A 3 -31.80 2.78 15.04
CA ARG A 3 -30.48 2.35 15.57
C ARG A 3 -29.65 1.60 14.52
N ARG A 4 -30.27 0.78 13.65
CA ARG A 4 -29.55 0.11 12.55
C ARG A 4 -29.09 1.11 11.46
N GLN A 5 -29.87 2.12 11.14
CA GLN A 5 -29.47 3.18 10.20
C GLN A 5 -28.32 4.03 10.75
N ARG A 6 -28.30 4.36 12.06
CA ARG A 6 -27.16 5.07 12.67
C ARG A 6 -25.86 4.24 12.66
N GLN A 7 -25.96 2.93 12.86
CA GLN A 7 -24.76 2.06 12.75
C GLN A 7 -24.24 1.93 11.32
N MET A 8 -25.09 1.96 10.29
CA MET A 8 -24.65 2.00 8.89
C MET A 8 -23.89 3.28 8.58
N PHE A 9 -24.40 4.46 9.01
CA PHE A 9 -23.72 5.75 8.76
C PHE A 9 -22.37 5.91 9.49
N ILE A 10 -22.11 5.18 10.56
CA ILE A 10 -20.84 5.23 11.31
C ILE A 10 -19.79 4.30 10.70
N ARG A 11 -20.17 3.31 9.86
CA ARG A 11 -19.27 2.34 9.24
C ARG A 11 -18.95 2.60 7.77
N ASP A 12 -19.71 3.45 7.10
CA ASP A 12 -19.51 3.80 5.69
C ASP A 12 -18.54 4.98 5.59
N SER A 13 -17.26 4.67 5.50
CA SER A 13 -16.23 5.67 5.24
C SER A 13 -16.45 6.31 3.87
N ILE A 14 -16.34 7.64 3.79
CA ILE A 14 -16.30 8.34 2.52
C ILE A 14 -14.90 8.20 1.93
N TYR A 15 -14.78 7.54 0.78
CA TYR A 15 -13.54 7.49 0.03
C TYR A 15 -13.35 8.77 -0.76
N ILE A 16 -12.14 9.30 -0.76
CA ILE A 16 -11.82 10.54 -1.46
C ILE A 16 -10.79 10.26 -2.55
N MET A 17 -11.07 10.72 -3.76
CA MET A 17 -10.13 10.69 -4.87
C MET A 17 -9.84 12.12 -5.34
N ASN A 18 -8.59 12.55 -5.19
CA ASN A 18 -8.09 13.81 -5.72
C ASN A 18 -7.76 13.64 -7.20
N ILE A 19 -8.78 13.79 -8.04
CA ILE A 19 -8.73 13.45 -9.46
C ILE A 19 -7.66 14.23 -10.23
N ASP A 20 -7.40 15.45 -9.83
CA ASP A 20 -6.32 16.29 -10.37
C ASP A 20 -4.93 15.70 -10.09
N HIS A 21 -4.68 15.26 -8.84
CA HIS A 21 -3.42 14.61 -8.48
C HIS A 21 -3.25 13.27 -9.19
N CYS A 22 -4.35 12.47 -9.31
CA CYS A 22 -4.34 11.22 -10.05
C CYS A 22 -3.99 11.38 -11.53
N ASN A 23 -4.19 12.57 -12.11
CA ASN A 23 -3.87 12.85 -13.50
C ASN A 23 -2.57 13.64 -13.68
N THR A 24 -2.25 14.57 -12.80
CA THR A 24 -1.00 15.36 -12.89
C THR A 24 0.22 14.54 -12.52
N HIS A 25 0.13 13.78 -11.43
CA HIS A 25 1.18 12.89 -10.95
C HIS A 25 0.86 11.42 -11.31
N SER A 26 0.94 11.10 -12.58
CA SER A 26 0.58 9.81 -13.16
C SER A 26 1.57 9.44 -14.26
N SER A 27 1.78 8.15 -14.48
CA SER A 27 2.54 7.64 -15.63
C SER A 27 1.80 7.75 -16.95
N PHE A 28 0.49 8.06 -16.96
CA PHE A 28 -0.35 8.02 -18.15
C PHE A 28 -0.55 9.41 -18.79
N LYS A 29 -0.65 9.43 -20.13
CA LYS A 29 -1.20 10.55 -20.90
C LYS A 29 -2.72 10.46 -20.98
N ASP A 30 -3.25 9.24 -21.02
CA ASP A 30 -4.69 8.98 -20.97
C ASP A 30 -5.24 9.40 -19.59
N LYS A 31 -6.48 9.92 -19.59
CA LYS A 31 -7.09 10.42 -18.37
C LYS A 31 -7.60 9.27 -17.49
N VAL A 32 -7.29 9.39 -16.19
CA VAL A 32 -7.81 8.53 -15.13
C VAL A 32 -9.10 9.16 -14.59
N TYR A 33 -10.20 8.38 -14.52
CA TYR A 33 -11.50 8.84 -14.09
C TYR A 33 -11.98 8.23 -12.78
N MET A 34 -11.42 7.07 -12.40
CA MET A 34 -11.84 6.30 -11.23
C MET A 34 -10.67 5.51 -10.65
N SER A 35 -10.88 4.95 -9.49
CA SER A 35 -9.99 3.98 -8.85
C SER A 35 -10.72 2.66 -8.59
N ASN A 36 -10.01 1.67 -8.05
CA ASN A 36 -10.61 0.45 -7.51
C ASN A 36 -11.26 0.69 -6.14
N LEU A 37 -11.86 -0.37 -5.56
CA LEU A 37 -12.50 -0.32 -4.24
C LEU A 37 -11.53 0.17 -3.15
N CYS A 38 -10.31 -0.35 -3.14
CA CYS A 38 -9.30 -0.02 -2.11
C CYS A 38 -8.51 1.27 -2.42
N GLN A 39 -8.82 1.97 -3.51
CA GLN A 39 -8.32 3.30 -3.87
C GLN A 39 -6.83 3.39 -4.30
N GLU A 40 -6.06 2.30 -4.33
CA GLU A 40 -4.64 2.33 -4.73
C GLU A 40 -4.44 2.30 -6.25
N ILE A 41 -5.42 1.78 -7.02
CA ILE A 41 -5.30 1.59 -8.47
C ILE A 41 -5.91 2.78 -9.21
N THR A 42 -5.07 3.51 -9.93
CA THR A 42 -5.47 4.69 -10.71
C THR A 42 -5.05 4.52 -12.17
N LEU A 43 -5.85 3.76 -12.91
CA LEU A 43 -5.59 3.37 -14.31
C LEU A 43 -6.59 4.02 -15.26
N PRO A 44 -6.18 4.33 -16.51
CA PRO A 44 -7.11 4.74 -17.55
C PRO A 44 -8.09 3.61 -17.89
N THR A 45 -9.32 3.99 -18.16
CA THR A 45 -10.40 3.10 -18.62
C THR A 45 -11.13 3.70 -19.81
N ARG A 46 -11.84 2.85 -20.59
CA ARG A 46 -12.77 3.28 -21.63
C ARG A 46 -14.10 2.59 -21.46
N PRO A 47 -15.21 3.32 -21.63
CA PRO A 47 -16.54 2.72 -21.52
C PRO A 47 -16.69 1.52 -22.45
N VAL A 48 -17.38 0.50 -21.96
CA VAL A 48 -17.75 -0.71 -22.70
C VAL A 48 -19.20 -0.59 -23.12
N GLN A 49 -19.48 -0.68 -24.41
CA GLN A 49 -20.87 -0.60 -24.95
C GLN A 49 -21.58 -1.97 -24.85
N HIS A 50 -20.82 -3.05 -24.97
CA HIS A 50 -21.26 -4.43 -24.81
C HIS A 50 -20.06 -5.29 -24.39
N ILE A 51 -20.30 -6.53 -23.97
CA ILE A 51 -19.26 -7.39 -23.36
C ILE A 51 -18.05 -7.65 -24.29
N ASP A 52 -18.25 -7.70 -25.57
CA ASP A 52 -17.24 -7.94 -26.60
C ASP A 52 -16.80 -6.65 -27.32
N ASP A 53 -16.97 -5.49 -26.68
CA ASP A 53 -16.62 -4.21 -27.28
C ASP A 53 -15.11 -4.09 -27.51
N PRO A 54 -14.63 -4.03 -28.78
CA PRO A 54 -13.20 -3.97 -29.07
C PRO A 54 -12.57 -2.62 -28.71
N GLU A 55 -13.36 -1.57 -28.48
CA GLU A 55 -12.87 -0.25 -28.12
C GLU A 55 -12.86 0.00 -26.60
N GLY A 56 -13.54 -0.85 -25.83
CA GLY A 56 -13.59 -0.77 -24.38
C GLY A 56 -12.23 -1.12 -23.74
N GLU A 57 -11.96 -0.52 -22.57
CA GLU A 57 -10.82 -0.90 -21.72
C GLU A 57 -11.29 -1.04 -20.26
N ILE A 58 -11.24 -2.26 -19.74
CA ILE A 58 -11.41 -2.55 -18.31
C ILE A 58 -10.02 -2.69 -17.69
N ALA A 59 -9.70 -1.79 -16.76
CA ALA A 59 -8.39 -1.79 -16.14
C ALA A 59 -8.26 -2.92 -15.12
N LEU A 60 -7.20 -3.70 -15.23
CA LEU A 60 -6.75 -4.66 -14.22
C LEU A 60 -5.32 -4.30 -13.80
N CYS A 61 -5.01 -4.54 -12.53
CA CYS A 61 -3.68 -4.37 -11.98
C CYS A 61 -3.25 -5.63 -11.23
N ILE A 62 -2.07 -6.12 -11.51
CA ILE A 62 -1.49 -7.28 -10.85
C ILE A 62 -0.66 -6.77 -9.68
N LEU A 63 -0.91 -7.30 -8.47
CA LEU A 63 -0.37 -6.77 -7.22
C LEU A 63 0.70 -7.68 -6.61
N SER A 64 1.69 -7.04 -5.98
CA SER A 64 2.69 -7.68 -5.15
C SER A 64 3.15 -6.71 -4.05
N ALA A 65 3.72 -7.23 -2.96
CA ALA A 65 4.27 -6.41 -1.90
C ALA A 65 5.60 -6.96 -1.39
N ILE A 66 6.59 -6.08 -1.23
CA ILE A 66 7.91 -6.40 -0.68
C ILE A 66 7.89 -6.12 0.82
N ASN A 67 8.34 -7.09 1.64
CA ASN A 67 8.42 -6.92 3.09
C ASN A 67 9.68 -6.13 3.49
N LEU A 68 9.55 -4.82 3.68
CA LEU A 68 10.65 -3.93 4.10
C LEU A 68 11.23 -4.32 5.46
N GLY A 69 10.42 -4.86 6.36
CA GLY A 69 10.87 -5.27 7.69
C GLY A 69 11.93 -6.37 7.67
N LEU A 70 12.00 -7.18 6.60
CA LEU A 70 12.96 -8.26 6.46
C LEU A 70 14.23 -7.88 5.69
N ILE A 71 14.25 -6.75 5.00
CA ILE A 71 15.44 -6.27 4.27
C ILE A 71 16.57 -5.98 5.25
N LYS A 72 17.74 -6.53 4.98
CA LYS A 72 18.97 -6.35 5.77
C LYS A 72 19.88 -5.32 5.13
N GLU A 73 20.10 -5.45 3.83
CA GLU A 73 21.00 -4.61 3.05
C GLU A 73 20.22 -3.92 1.94
N LYS A 74 20.58 -2.66 1.63
CA LYS A 74 19.88 -1.87 0.59
C LYS A 74 19.91 -2.53 -0.79
N ASP A 75 20.95 -3.28 -1.10
CA ASP A 75 21.15 -3.94 -2.40
C ASP A 75 20.14 -5.08 -2.63
N GLU A 76 19.63 -5.72 -1.54
CA GLU A 76 18.56 -6.73 -1.65
C GLU A 76 17.28 -6.16 -2.28
N LEU A 77 17.04 -4.87 -2.15
CA LEU A 77 15.84 -4.23 -2.70
C LEU A 77 15.86 -4.23 -4.23
N GLU A 78 17.03 -4.10 -4.86
CA GLU A 78 17.15 -4.18 -6.33
C GLU A 78 16.72 -5.55 -6.83
N ASP A 79 17.24 -6.62 -6.24
CA ASP A 79 16.92 -8.00 -6.61
C ASP A 79 15.44 -8.33 -6.37
N LEU A 80 14.87 -7.87 -5.24
CA LEU A 80 13.45 -8.08 -4.92
C LEU A 80 12.53 -7.32 -5.88
N CYS A 81 12.89 -6.12 -6.29
CA CYS A 81 12.14 -5.36 -7.29
C CYS A 81 12.20 -6.06 -8.66
N ASP A 82 13.36 -6.52 -9.10
CA ASP A 82 13.50 -7.25 -10.37
C ASP A 82 12.69 -8.56 -10.35
N LEU A 83 12.79 -9.33 -9.27
CA LEU A 83 12.02 -10.56 -9.10
C LEU A 83 10.51 -10.30 -9.14
N SER A 84 10.04 -9.27 -8.41
CA SER A 84 8.62 -8.92 -8.35
C SER A 84 8.09 -8.49 -9.73
N VAL A 85 8.84 -7.66 -10.45
CA VAL A 85 8.47 -7.23 -11.81
C VAL A 85 8.38 -8.41 -12.76
N ARG A 86 9.38 -9.31 -12.75
CA ARG A 86 9.39 -10.50 -13.62
C ARG A 86 8.29 -11.49 -13.30
N ALA A 87 8.06 -11.76 -11.99
CA ALA A 87 7.01 -12.67 -11.57
C ALA A 87 5.62 -12.18 -12.00
N LEU A 88 5.35 -10.87 -11.82
CA LEU A 88 4.06 -10.31 -12.21
C LEU A 88 3.91 -10.19 -13.73
N ASP A 89 4.99 -9.95 -14.48
CA ASP A 89 4.96 -9.97 -15.95
C ASP A 89 4.53 -11.34 -16.48
N GLU A 90 5.04 -12.44 -15.91
CA GLU A 90 4.64 -13.79 -16.27
C GLU A 90 3.17 -14.08 -15.92
N ILE A 91 2.67 -13.57 -14.79
CA ILE A 91 1.26 -13.73 -14.39
C ILE A 91 0.33 -13.04 -15.40
N ILE A 92 0.70 -11.90 -15.97
CA ILE A 92 -0.09 -11.24 -17.02
C ILE A 92 -0.32 -12.18 -18.22
N ASP A 93 0.69 -12.91 -18.61
CA ASP A 93 0.63 -13.80 -19.78
C ASP A 93 0.00 -15.17 -19.44
N TYR A 94 0.05 -15.58 -18.17
CA TYR A 94 -0.44 -16.89 -17.72
C TYR A 94 -1.93 -16.90 -17.37
N GLN A 95 -2.48 -15.80 -16.86
CA GLN A 95 -3.87 -15.74 -16.38
C GLN A 95 -4.88 -15.76 -17.53
N GLU A 96 -6.07 -16.28 -17.26
CA GLU A 96 -7.22 -16.21 -18.16
C GLU A 96 -8.02 -14.93 -17.89
N TYR A 97 -8.55 -14.34 -18.96
CA TYR A 97 -9.37 -13.13 -18.89
C TYR A 97 -10.81 -13.42 -19.25
N PRO A 98 -11.78 -13.11 -18.36
CA PRO A 98 -13.18 -13.44 -18.58
C PRO A 98 -13.85 -12.55 -19.66
N VAL A 99 -13.28 -11.37 -19.92
CA VAL A 99 -13.80 -10.41 -20.91
C VAL A 99 -12.68 -9.80 -21.75
N GLU A 100 -12.94 -9.61 -23.04
CA GLU A 100 -11.94 -9.14 -23.99
C GLU A 100 -11.41 -7.73 -23.68
N ALA A 101 -12.26 -6.83 -23.21
CA ALA A 101 -11.83 -5.47 -22.81
C ALA A 101 -10.82 -5.46 -21.65
N ALA A 102 -10.90 -6.44 -20.73
CA ALA A 102 -9.93 -6.59 -19.65
C ALA A 102 -8.61 -7.19 -20.18
N LYS A 103 -8.68 -8.21 -21.04
CA LYS A 103 -7.51 -8.82 -21.67
C LYS A 103 -6.72 -7.78 -22.46
N LYS A 104 -7.37 -7.10 -23.39
CA LYS A 104 -6.78 -6.07 -24.24
C LYS A 104 -6.08 -4.97 -23.42
N SER A 105 -6.76 -4.43 -22.42
CA SER A 105 -6.20 -3.39 -21.55
C SER A 105 -4.98 -3.90 -20.81
N THR A 106 -5.06 -5.11 -20.24
CA THR A 106 -3.99 -5.68 -19.42
C THR A 106 -2.77 -6.04 -20.25
N GLU A 107 -2.94 -6.73 -21.37
CA GLU A 107 -1.83 -7.11 -22.25
C GLU A 107 -1.14 -5.89 -22.88
N ALA A 108 -1.92 -4.88 -23.33
CA ALA A 108 -1.37 -3.70 -23.97
C ALA A 108 -0.66 -2.73 -22.99
N ARG A 109 -1.15 -2.64 -21.76
CA ARG A 109 -0.60 -1.73 -20.73
C ARG A 109 0.38 -2.41 -19.78
N ARG A 110 0.21 -3.71 -19.52
CA ARG A 110 0.98 -4.51 -18.56
C ARG A 110 1.13 -3.78 -17.21
N SER A 111 -0.01 -3.35 -16.66
CA SER A 111 -0.05 -2.51 -15.45
C SER A 111 0.26 -3.33 -14.20
N LEU A 112 1.26 -2.93 -13.44
CA LEU A 112 1.63 -3.51 -12.15
C LEU A 112 1.32 -2.55 -11.01
N GLY A 113 1.01 -3.12 -9.84
CA GLY A 113 0.84 -2.40 -8.59
C GLY A 113 1.71 -3.04 -7.50
N ILE A 114 3.00 -2.74 -7.49
CA ILE A 114 3.93 -3.23 -6.49
C ILE A 114 4.00 -2.22 -5.35
N GLY A 115 3.72 -2.69 -4.13
CA GLY A 115 3.86 -1.91 -2.91
C GLY A 115 4.85 -2.54 -1.94
N TYR A 116 4.77 -2.14 -0.69
CA TYR A 116 5.53 -2.79 0.36
C TYR A 116 4.72 -2.93 1.66
N ILE A 117 5.09 -3.89 2.49
CA ILE A 117 4.56 -4.16 3.82
C ILE A 117 5.67 -4.05 4.85
N GLY A 118 5.32 -4.06 6.11
CA GLY A 118 6.32 -4.06 7.18
C GLY A 118 6.99 -2.71 7.41
N LEU A 119 6.38 -1.59 7.01
CA LEU A 119 6.98 -0.26 7.23
C LEU A 119 7.16 0.03 8.72
N ALA A 120 6.18 -0.30 9.56
CA ALA A 120 6.30 -0.08 11.02
C ALA A 120 7.46 -0.89 11.61
N HIS A 121 7.65 -2.14 11.17
CA HIS A 121 8.81 -2.95 11.57
C HIS A 121 10.13 -2.35 11.07
N PHE A 122 10.18 -1.88 9.83
CA PHE A 122 11.35 -1.21 9.26
C PHE A 122 11.75 0.03 10.06
N LEU A 123 10.78 0.89 10.42
CA LEU A 123 11.02 2.07 11.25
C LEU A 123 11.49 1.69 12.65
N ALA A 124 10.85 0.70 13.29
CA ALA A 124 11.22 0.22 14.62
C ALA A 124 12.66 -0.36 14.63
N LYS A 125 13.06 -1.12 13.60
CA LYS A 125 14.46 -1.60 13.44
C LYS A 125 15.47 -0.45 13.38
N ASN A 126 15.09 0.67 12.78
CA ASN A 126 15.91 1.87 12.71
C ASN A 126 15.74 2.78 13.94
N LYS A 127 14.94 2.36 14.93
CA LYS A 127 14.69 3.06 16.20
C LYS A 127 14.08 4.46 16.02
N VAL A 128 13.24 4.62 15.00
CA VAL A 128 12.51 5.86 14.70
C VAL A 128 11.01 5.62 14.72
N LYS A 129 10.25 6.64 15.10
CA LYS A 129 8.79 6.64 15.16
C LYS A 129 8.22 7.40 13.96
N TYR A 130 6.94 7.18 13.65
CA TYR A 130 6.24 7.86 12.55
C TYR A 130 6.27 9.38 12.64
N SER A 131 6.31 9.94 13.84
CA SER A 131 6.38 11.38 14.09
C SER A 131 7.79 11.97 13.99
N ASP A 132 8.84 11.12 13.90
CA ASP A 132 10.21 11.59 13.91
C ASP A 132 10.63 12.10 12.52
N LYS A 133 11.42 13.17 12.49
CA LYS A 133 11.96 13.71 11.24
C LYS A 133 12.87 12.72 10.51
N GLU A 134 13.58 11.90 11.27
CA GLU A 134 14.45 10.84 10.78
C GLU A 134 13.64 9.78 10.02
N ALA A 135 12.41 9.50 10.41
CA ALA A 135 11.52 8.59 9.69
C ALA A 135 11.19 9.13 8.29
N LEU A 136 10.99 10.44 8.16
CA LEU A 136 10.71 11.06 6.86
C LEU A 136 11.90 10.87 5.90
N VAL A 137 13.13 11.01 6.40
CA VAL A 137 14.35 10.79 5.62
C VAL A 137 14.47 9.33 5.19
N LEU A 138 14.28 8.40 6.12
CA LEU A 138 14.36 6.96 5.85
C LEU A 138 13.31 6.53 4.81
N VAL A 139 12.07 7.02 4.94
CA VAL A 139 11.00 6.69 3.99
C VAL A 139 11.28 7.31 2.62
N ASP A 140 11.79 8.54 2.55
CA ASP A 140 12.17 9.16 1.28
C ASP A 140 13.30 8.38 0.59
N GLU A 141 14.31 7.93 1.34
CA GLU A 141 15.42 7.12 0.80
C GLU A 141 14.97 5.74 0.31
N VAL A 142 14.22 5.01 1.12
CA VAL A 142 13.79 3.66 0.74
C VAL A 142 12.77 3.68 -0.39
N THR A 143 11.88 4.69 -0.44
CA THR A 143 10.88 4.79 -1.49
C THR A 143 11.50 5.28 -2.81
N GLU A 144 12.52 6.17 -2.73
CA GLU A 144 13.31 6.53 -3.91
C GLU A 144 13.97 5.30 -4.53
N ALA A 145 14.67 4.49 -3.70
CA ALA A 145 15.31 3.25 -4.13
C ALA A 145 14.29 2.28 -4.76
N PHE A 146 13.17 2.08 -4.09
CA PHE A 146 12.11 1.18 -4.53
C PHE A 146 11.59 1.56 -5.93
N GLN A 147 11.19 2.81 -6.15
CA GLN A 147 10.66 3.24 -7.44
C GLN A 147 11.74 3.25 -8.53
N TYR A 148 12.97 3.64 -8.19
CA TYR A 148 14.10 3.60 -9.11
C TYR A 148 14.37 2.17 -9.60
N TYR A 149 14.41 1.21 -8.70
CA TYR A 149 14.67 -0.19 -9.04
C TYR A 149 13.51 -0.84 -9.79
N LEU A 150 12.25 -0.50 -9.48
CA LEU A 150 11.10 -0.96 -10.27
C LEU A 150 11.17 -0.48 -11.72
N LEU A 151 11.48 0.79 -11.94
CA LEU A 151 11.64 1.35 -13.29
C LEU A 151 12.83 0.73 -14.01
N LYS A 152 13.97 0.54 -13.33
CA LYS A 152 15.16 -0.14 -13.86
C LYS A 152 14.86 -1.58 -14.26
N ALA A 153 14.17 -2.34 -13.42
CA ALA A 153 13.75 -3.71 -13.70
C ALA A 153 12.83 -3.80 -14.92
N SER A 154 11.82 -2.92 -14.99
CA SER A 154 10.92 -2.86 -16.15
C SER A 154 11.62 -2.45 -17.45
N ASN A 155 12.61 -1.54 -17.36
CA ASN A 155 13.43 -1.17 -18.53
C ASN A 155 14.33 -2.32 -18.99
N ASN A 156 14.96 -3.04 -18.06
CA ASN A 156 15.76 -4.22 -18.38
C ASN A 156 14.89 -5.30 -19.02
N LEU A 157 13.69 -5.56 -18.48
CA LEU A 157 12.77 -6.53 -19.05
C LEU A 157 12.24 -6.09 -20.43
N ALA A 158 12.11 -4.78 -20.66
CA ALA A 158 11.78 -4.26 -22.01
C ALA A 158 12.90 -4.50 -23.02
N LYS A 159 14.17 -4.44 -22.60
CA LYS A 159 15.32 -4.80 -23.47
C LYS A 159 15.33 -6.30 -23.82
N GLU A 160 14.82 -7.16 -22.93
CA GLU A 160 14.75 -8.61 -23.12
C GLU A 160 13.52 -9.06 -23.94
N LYS A 161 12.33 -8.56 -23.57
CA LYS A 161 11.03 -9.03 -24.07
C LYS A 161 10.27 -8.01 -24.93
N GLY A 162 10.78 -6.80 -25.07
CA GLY A 162 10.09 -5.69 -25.72
C GLY A 162 9.27 -4.86 -24.74
N LYS A 163 9.07 -3.59 -25.07
CA LYS A 163 8.22 -2.66 -24.33
C LYS A 163 6.74 -3.00 -24.51
N CYS A 164 5.88 -2.57 -23.56
CA CYS A 164 4.44 -2.75 -23.70
C CYS A 164 3.88 -1.95 -24.90
N ASP A 165 2.79 -2.45 -25.51
CA ASP A 165 2.21 -1.85 -26.72
C ASP A 165 1.77 -0.40 -26.51
N TYR A 166 1.22 -0.09 -25.32
CA TYR A 166 0.77 1.26 -24.96
C TYR A 166 1.85 2.10 -24.26
N PHE A 167 3.12 1.74 -24.37
CA PHE A 167 4.22 2.58 -23.86
C PHE A 167 4.15 4.02 -24.38
N HIS A 168 3.80 4.21 -25.65
CA HIS A 168 3.65 5.54 -26.26
C HIS A 168 2.53 6.39 -25.64
N LYS A 169 1.57 5.77 -24.92
CA LYS A 169 0.51 6.42 -24.16
C LYS A 169 0.94 6.81 -22.72
N THR A 170 2.19 6.55 -22.37
CA THR A 170 2.75 6.90 -21.06
C THR A 170 3.55 8.20 -21.12
N LYS A 171 3.64 8.91 -20.00
CA LYS A 171 4.56 10.04 -19.82
C LYS A 171 6.02 9.59 -19.80
N TYR A 172 6.27 8.32 -19.46
CA TYR A 172 7.59 7.70 -19.52
C TYR A 172 8.19 7.73 -20.93
N ALA A 173 7.33 7.60 -21.95
CA ALA A 173 7.77 7.74 -23.35
C ALA A 173 8.34 9.12 -23.68
N ASP A 174 7.90 10.16 -22.94
CA ASP A 174 8.42 11.52 -23.06
C ASP A 174 9.56 11.79 -22.07
N GLY A 175 9.99 10.78 -21.31
CA GLY A 175 11.02 10.89 -20.30
C GLY A 175 10.57 11.61 -19.02
N ILE A 176 9.27 11.71 -18.77
CA ILE A 176 8.72 12.30 -17.55
C ILE A 176 8.58 11.20 -16.50
N LEU A 177 9.27 11.34 -15.38
CA LEU A 177 9.32 10.37 -14.28
C LEU A 177 8.56 10.91 -13.05
N PRO A 178 8.23 10.07 -12.05
CA PRO A 178 7.52 10.52 -10.84
C PRO A 178 8.19 11.69 -10.13
N ILE A 179 9.52 11.72 -10.09
CA ILE A 179 10.33 12.81 -9.51
C ILE A 179 10.11 14.19 -10.15
N ASP A 180 9.54 14.22 -11.36
CA ASP A 180 9.29 15.47 -12.09
C ASP A 180 7.91 16.06 -11.78
N THR A 181 6.93 15.23 -11.39
CA THR A 181 5.51 15.60 -11.36
C THR A 181 4.86 15.61 -9.97
N TYR A 182 5.61 15.27 -8.93
CA TYR A 182 5.09 15.28 -7.55
C TYR A 182 4.77 16.70 -7.07
N LYS A 183 3.92 16.82 -6.07
CA LYS A 183 3.50 18.10 -5.49
C LYS A 183 4.66 18.80 -4.77
N LYS A 184 5.10 19.93 -5.28
CA LYS A 184 6.28 20.64 -4.78
C LYS A 184 6.12 21.23 -3.37
N ASP A 185 4.88 21.38 -2.90
CA ASP A 185 4.61 21.74 -1.49
C ASP A 185 5.27 20.76 -0.50
N LEU A 186 5.50 19.51 -0.92
CA LEU A 186 6.18 18.49 -0.12
C LEU A 186 7.63 18.88 0.22
N ASP A 187 8.29 19.68 -0.62
CA ASP A 187 9.65 20.16 -0.38
C ASP A 187 9.76 21.02 0.90
N SER A 188 8.63 21.49 1.45
CA SER A 188 8.60 22.17 2.75
C SER A 188 8.75 21.23 3.94
N ILE A 189 8.41 19.94 3.77
CA ILE A 189 8.56 18.90 4.79
C ILE A 189 9.94 18.25 4.68
N ILE A 190 10.31 17.85 3.47
CA ILE A 190 11.58 17.20 3.18
C ILE A 190 12.11 17.61 1.81
N LYS A 191 13.36 18.04 1.80
CA LYS A 191 14.07 18.33 0.57
C LYS A 191 15.45 17.70 0.63
N ARG A 192 15.58 16.57 -0.07
CA ARG A 192 16.82 15.79 -0.13
C ARG A 192 17.33 15.73 -1.57
N LYS A 193 18.65 15.68 -1.74
CA LYS A 193 19.24 15.34 -3.03
C LYS A 193 18.94 13.86 -3.34
N LEU A 194 18.49 13.58 -4.55
CA LEU A 194 18.26 12.22 -5.02
C LEU A 194 19.56 11.40 -4.99
N SER A 195 19.47 10.15 -4.58
CA SER A 195 20.62 9.24 -4.37
C SER A 195 21.01 8.49 -5.63
N TYR A 196 20.07 8.31 -6.56
CA TYR A 196 20.26 7.49 -7.77
C TYR A 196 20.43 8.34 -9.02
N ASP A 197 20.99 7.75 -10.07
CA ASP A 197 21.17 8.40 -11.37
C ASP A 197 19.89 8.32 -12.22
N TRP A 198 18.92 9.14 -11.86
CA TRP A 198 17.66 9.27 -12.58
C TRP A 198 17.81 9.75 -14.02
N ASN A 199 18.89 10.46 -14.33
CA ASN A 199 19.12 10.98 -15.69
C ASN A 199 19.52 9.86 -16.64
N THR A 200 20.44 9.00 -16.26
CA THR A 200 20.79 7.81 -17.05
C THR A 200 19.59 6.89 -17.22
N LEU A 201 18.83 6.61 -16.15
CA LEU A 201 17.63 5.81 -16.24
C LEU A 201 16.57 6.42 -17.19
N ARG A 202 16.41 7.74 -17.18
CA ARG A 202 15.51 8.47 -18.08
C ARG A 202 15.88 8.26 -19.55
N GLU A 203 17.16 8.41 -19.90
CA GLU A 203 17.62 8.19 -21.27
C GLU A 203 17.49 6.71 -21.70
N ASP A 204 17.78 5.79 -20.80
CA ASP A 204 17.56 4.36 -21.03
C ASP A 204 16.08 4.05 -21.32
N ILE A 205 15.15 4.62 -20.52
CA ILE A 205 13.71 4.46 -20.71
C ILE A 205 13.26 5.07 -22.05
N LYS A 206 13.75 6.24 -22.43
CA LYS A 206 13.43 6.86 -23.72
C LYS A 206 13.91 6.00 -24.89
N SER A 207 15.07 5.36 -24.77
CA SER A 207 15.66 4.57 -25.84
C SER A 207 15.03 3.17 -25.97
N SER A 208 14.85 2.46 -24.86
CA SER A 208 14.42 1.05 -24.85
C SER A 208 12.96 0.85 -24.42
N GLY A 209 12.35 1.86 -23.79
CA GLY A 209 11.00 1.79 -23.24
C GLY A 209 10.92 1.09 -21.89
N LEU A 210 9.68 0.86 -21.45
CA LEU A 210 9.34 0.05 -20.29
C LEU A 210 8.46 -1.13 -20.71
N ARG A 211 8.64 -2.27 -20.06
CA ARG A 211 7.76 -3.44 -20.20
C ARG A 211 6.37 -3.19 -19.65
N HIS A 212 6.25 -2.25 -18.70
CA HIS A 212 5.03 -1.94 -17.94
C HIS A 212 4.71 -0.45 -18.03
N SER A 213 3.42 -0.13 -18.19
CA SER A 213 2.97 1.27 -18.29
C SER A 213 2.96 2.00 -16.93
N THR A 214 2.91 1.23 -15.83
CA THR A 214 2.94 1.68 -14.44
C THR A 214 3.42 0.54 -13.55
N LEU A 215 3.98 0.84 -12.37
CA LEU A 215 4.70 -0.16 -11.58
C LEU A 215 4.31 -0.17 -10.11
N SER A 216 4.05 0.97 -9.48
CA SER A 216 3.86 1.05 -8.03
C SER A 216 2.46 1.47 -7.62
N ALA A 217 1.91 0.76 -6.64
CA ALA A 217 0.68 1.08 -5.94
C ALA A 217 0.77 0.53 -4.51
N GLN A 218 0.22 1.24 -3.53
CA GLN A 218 0.22 0.76 -2.15
C GLN A 218 -1.16 0.28 -1.75
N MET A 219 -1.32 -1.03 -1.75
CA MET A 219 -2.54 -1.72 -1.36
C MET A 219 -2.69 -1.83 0.17
N PRO A 220 -3.92 -2.01 0.69
CA PRO A 220 -4.12 -2.52 2.03
C PRO A 220 -3.74 -4.01 2.04
N SER A 221 -2.73 -4.39 2.80
CA SER A 221 -2.06 -5.70 2.67
C SER A 221 -2.36 -6.62 3.86
N GLU A 222 -3.58 -6.64 4.37
CA GLU A 222 -3.91 -7.31 5.61
C GLU A 222 -3.60 -8.80 5.62
N SER A 223 -4.08 -9.54 4.62
CA SER A 223 -3.85 -10.99 4.54
C SER A 223 -2.41 -11.35 4.21
N SER A 224 -1.79 -10.66 3.25
CA SER A 224 -0.40 -10.90 2.86
C SER A 224 0.60 -10.54 3.98
N SER A 225 0.29 -9.52 4.79
CA SER A 225 1.10 -9.18 5.97
C SER A 225 1.05 -10.27 7.02
N VAL A 226 -0.14 -10.85 7.26
CA VAL A 226 -0.30 -11.97 8.20
C VAL A 226 0.50 -13.20 7.75
N VAL A 227 0.35 -13.59 6.47
CA VAL A 227 1.06 -14.75 5.91
C VAL A 227 2.58 -14.58 5.99
N SER A 228 3.06 -13.35 5.82
CA SER A 228 4.49 -13.01 5.82
C SER A 228 5.03 -12.67 7.21
N ASN A 229 4.22 -12.76 8.26
CA ASN A 229 4.54 -12.25 9.60
C ASN A 229 5.13 -10.83 9.58
N ALA A 230 4.46 -9.93 8.86
CA ALA A 230 4.84 -8.53 8.71
C ALA A 230 3.82 -7.62 9.42
N THR A 231 4.22 -6.39 9.75
CA THR A 231 3.25 -5.35 10.09
C THR A 231 2.44 -4.96 8.86
N ASN A 232 1.17 -4.60 9.05
CA ASN A 232 0.24 -4.34 7.95
C ASN A 232 0.65 -3.13 7.12
N GLY A 233 0.93 -3.36 5.84
CA GLY A 233 1.20 -2.31 4.87
C GLY A 233 2.17 -1.24 5.35
N VAL A 234 1.71 0.00 5.34
CA VAL A 234 2.47 1.19 5.74
C VAL A 234 1.94 1.85 7.01
N GLU A 235 0.96 1.23 7.65
CA GLU A 235 0.33 1.74 8.85
C GLU A 235 1.07 1.35 10.13
N PRO A 236 0.99 2.18 11.18
CA PRO A 236 1.33 1.74 12.52
C PRO A 236 0.42 0.58 12.96
N PRO A 237 0.95 -0.44 13.67
CA PRO A 237 0.11 -1.49 14.23
C PRO A 237 -0.87 -0.90 15.27
N ARG A 238 -2.06 -1.47 15.32
CA ARG A 238 -3.09 -1.02 16.29
C ARG A 238 -2.72 -1.40 17.72
N ASP A 239 -2.08 -2.58 17.89
CA ASP A 239 -1.56 -3.09 19.15
C ASP A 239 -0.34 -3.99 18.83
N TYR A 240 0.41 -4.37 19.85
CA TYR A 240 1.50 -5.34 19.73
C TYR A 240 1.01 -6.75 19.39
N LEU A 241 -0.19 -7.12 19.83
CA LEU A 241 -0.85 -8.37 19.52
C LEU A 241 -2.14 -8.11 18.75
N SER A 242 -2.22 -8.60 17.53
CA SER A 242 -3.46 -8.60 16.75
C SER A 242 -4.13 -9.97 16.80
N VAL A 243 -5.45 -9.98 16.95
CA VAL A 243 -6.26 -11.20 17.00
C VAL A 243 -7.29 -11.14 15.89
N LYS A 244 -7.18 -12.04 14.91
CA LYS A 244 -8.17 -12.17 13.83
C LYS A 244 -9.00 -13.41 14.02
N LYS A 245 -10.31 -13.22 14.16
CA LYS A 245 -11.28 -14.32 14.25
C LYS A 245 -11.87 -14.57 12.86
N SER A 246 -11.81 -15.81 12.39
CA SER A 246 -12.47 -16.25 11.16
C SER A 246 -13.33 -17.46 11.42
N LYS A 247 -14.18 -17.85 10.46
CA LYS A 247 -14.95 -19.11 10.54
C LYS A 247 -14.06 -20.36 10.67
N LYS A 248 -12.78 -20.24 10.27
CA LYS A 248 -11.78 -21.34 10.31
C LYS A 248 -10.92 -21.34 11.58
N GLY A 249 -11.07 -20.34 12.47
CA GLY A 249 -10.33 -20.26 13.72
C GLY A 249 -9.87 -18.84 14.07
N THR A 250 -9.14 -18.74 15.16
CA THR A 250 -8.56 -17.50 15.65
C THR A 250 -7.06 -17.48 15.35
N LEU A 251 -6.61 -16.45 14.64
CA LEU A 251 -5.20 -16.22 14.38
C LEU A 251 -4.69 -15.11 15.29
N LYS A 252 -3.60 -15.38 16.01
CA LYS A 252 -2.89 -14.38 16.83
C LYS A 252 -1.56 -14.04 16.15
N GLN A 253 -1.26 -12.76 16.05
CA GLN A 253 -0.03 -12.27 15.47
C GLN A 253 0.58 -11.21 16.37
N ILE A 254 1.84 -11.41 16.78
CA ILE A 254 2.62 -10.43 17.53
C ILE A 254 3.47 -9.63 16.53
N VAL A 255 3.65 -8.32 16.78
CA VAL A 255 4.54 -7.51 15.95
C VAL A 255 5.94 -8.14 15.89
N PRO A 256 6.59 -8.17 14.73
CA PRO A 256 7.91 -8.79 14.58
C PRO A 256 8.94 -8.21 15.55
N ASP A 257 9.84 -9.05 16.03
CA ASP A 257 10.92 -8.66 16.97
C ASP A 257 10.43 -7.96 18.25
N TYR A 258 9.23 -8.31 18.75
CA TYR A 258 8.58 -7.65 19.89
C TYR A 258 9.54 -7.43 21.06
N ASN A 259 10.25 -8.50 21.52
CA ASN A 259 11.12 -8.42 22.69
C ASN A 259 12.21 -7.36 22.55
N ARG A 260 12.73 -7.13 21.34
CA ARG A 260 13.79 -6.17 21.06
C ARG A 260 13.28 -4.78 20.70
N LEU A 261 12.12 -4.72 20.04
CA LEU A 261 11.66 -3.51 19.35
C LEU A 261 10.40 -2.87 19.94
N LYS A 262 9.79 -3.45 20.97
CA LYS A 262 8.52 -2.94 21.55
C LYS A 262 8.55 -1.43 21.85
N ASN A 263 9.65 -0.91 22.36
CA ASN A 263 9.78 0.51 22.73
C ASN A 263 9.97 1.45 21.51
N PHE A 264 10.22 0.89 20.34
CA PHE A 264 10.44 1.65 19.10
C PHE A 264 9.26 1.59 18.15
N TYR A 265 8.31 0.67 18.35
CA TYR A 265 7.06 0.68 17.61
C TYR A 265 6.22 1.91 17.96
N THR A 266 5.60 2.50 16.95
CA THR A 266 4.50 3.44 17.13
C THR A 266 3.21 2.65 17.05
N LEU A 267 2.36 2.72 18.07
CA LEU A 267 1.01 2.17 17.98
C LEU A 267 0.05 3.22 17.40
N LEU A 268 -0.88 2.76 16.57
CA LEU A 268 -1.79 3.65 15.84
C LEU A 268 -2.59 4.57 16.76
N TRP A 269 -3.11 3.99 17.86
CA TRP A 269 -3.98 4.71 18.80
C TRP A 269 -3.23 5.58 19.81
N ASP A 270 -1.90 5.44 19.88
CA ASP A 270 -1.04 6.30 20.71
C ASP A 270 -0.59 7.58 19.96
N MET A 271 -0.82 7.63 18.65
CA MET A 271 -0.51 8.83 17.86
C MET A 271 -1.47 9.96 18.22
N PRO A 272 -0.97 11.14 18.59
CA PRO A 272 -1.83 12.26 19.01
C PRO A 272 -2.63 12.86 17.85
N ASP A 273 -2.14 12.70 16.63
CA ASP A 273 -2.72 13.20 15.38
C ASP A 273 -2.24 12.36 14.18
N ASN A 274 -2.72 12.69 12.99
CA ASN A 274 -2.33 12.03 11.73
C ASN A 274 -1.11 12.65 11.04
N GLU A 275 -0.49 13.70 11.57
CA GLU A 275 0.55 14.47 10.85
C GLU A 275 1.71 13.58 10.39
N GLY A 276 2.26 12.77 11.29
CA GLY A 276 3.37 11.87 10.96
C GLY A 276 3.02 10.89 9.85
N TYR A 277 1.83 10.30 9.92
CA TYR A 277 1.34 9.36 8.90
C TYR A 277 1.05 10.08 7.56
N ILE A 278 0.41 11.25 7.59
CA ILE A 278 0.15 12.06 6.39
C ILE A 278 1.46 12.38 5.68
N ASN A 279 2.49 12.80 6.41
CA ASN A 279 3.79 13.16 5.86
C ASN A 279 4.49 11.94 5.22
N ILE A 280 4.47 10.79 5.88
CA ILE A 280 5.04 9.54 5.34
C ILE A 280 4.35 9.13 4.04
N VAL A 281 3.02 9.09 4.01
CA VAL A 281 2.27 8.72 2.80
C VAL A 281 2.49 9.74 1.68
N ALA A 282 2.59 11.03 1.99
CA ALA A 282 2.91 12.07 1.01
C ALA A 282 4.31 11.89 0.40
N ILE A 283 5.30 11.50 1.21
CA ILE A 283 6.66 11.18 0.75
C ILE A 283 6.63 9.93 -0.15
N MET A 284 5.90 8.90 0.24
CA MET A 284 5.72 7.73 -0.62
C MET A 284 5.08 8.12 -1.96
N GLN A 285 4.02 8.94 -1.92
CA GLN A 285 3.31 9.37 -3.12
C GLN A 285 4.20 10.19 -4.08
N LYS A 286 5.25 10.82 -3.62
CA LYS A 286 6.26 11.49 -4.49
C LYS A 286 6.84 10.54 -5.52
N TYR A 287 7.01 9.28 -5.18
CA TYR A 287 7.66 8.28 -6.03
C TYR A 287 6.68 7.31 -6.67
N PHE A 288 5.56 6.99 -6.00
CA PHE A 288 4.57 6.06 -6.49
C PHE A 288 3.82 6.61 -7.70
N ASP A 289 3.77 5.85 -8.78
CA ASP A 289 3.12 6.27 -10.02
C ASP A 289 1.59 6.08 -10.01
N GLN A 290 1.06 5.10 -9.28
CA GLN A 290 -0.37 5.02 -8.93
C GLN A 290 -0.65 5.65 -7.56
N ALA A 291 -1.68 5.17 -6.85
CA ALA A 291 -2.10 5.75 -5.58
C ALA A 291 -1.72 4.88 -4.36
N ILE A 292 -2.07 5.38 -3.20
CA ILE A 292 -1.82 4.74 -1.91
C ILE A 292 -3.16 4.68 -1.17
N SER A 293 -3.54 3.48 -0.68
CA SER A 293 -4.72 3.27 0.17
C SER A 293 -4.46 3.85 1.57
N GLY A 294 -4.46 5.17 1.69
CA GLY A 294 -4.20 5.87 2.94
C GLY A 294 -5.43 5.93 3.82
N ASN A 295 -5.31 5.50 5.08
CA ASN A 295 -6.38 5.55 6.06
C ASN A 295 -6.24 6.77 6.98
N TRP A 296 -7.38 7.27 7.47
CA TRP A 296 -7.44 8.22 8.55
C TRP A 296 -7.71 7.48 9.85
N SER A 297 -7.04 7.87 10.93
CA SER A 297 -7.23 7.24 12.23
C SER A 297 -7.35 8.29 13.32
N TYR A 298 -8.46 8.28 14.04
CA TYR A 298 -8.77 9.26 15.06
C TYR A 298 -9.02 8.57 16.41
N ASN A 299 -8.28 8.98 17.42
CA ASN A 299 -8.53 8.56 18.78
C ASN A 299 -9.22 9.72 19.54
N PRO A 300 -10.52 9.59 19.88
CA PRO A 300 -11.25 10.64 20.60
C PRO A 300 -10.60 11.04 21.92
N LEU A 301 -9.88 10.13 22.60
CA LEU A 301 -9.20 10.40 23.87
C LEU A 301 -8.14 11.50 23.78
N HIS A 302 -7.64 11.82 22.60
CA HIS A 302 -6.67 12.88 22.37
C HIS A 302 -7.32 14.26 22.17
N HIS A 303 -8.67 14.34 22.24
CA HIS A 303 -9.43 15.56 22.01
C HIS A 303 -10.30 15.94 23.22
N GLU A 304 -10.64 17.21 23.33
CA GLU A 304 -11.54 17.70 24.38
C GLU A 304 -12.90 16.98 24.33
N ASN A 305 -13.43 16.66 25.48
CA ASN A 305 -14.70 15.93 25.67
C ASN A 305 -14.74 14.54 24.99
N ASN A 306 -13.58 13.97 24.62
CA ASN A 306 -13.48 12.72 23.85
C ASN A 306 -14.27 12.79 22.53
N GLU A 307 -14.25 13.95 21.88
CA GLU A 307 -14.92 14.18 20.58
C GLU A 307 -13.90 14.70 19.55
N VAL A 308 -13.79 14.03 18.41
CA VAL A 308 -12.93 14.48 17.32
C VAL A 308 -13.56 15.69 16.62
N PRO A 309 -12.93 16.88 16.64
CA PRO A 309 -13.47 18.05 15.98
C PRO A 309 -13.51 17.87 14.46
N LEU A 310 -14.60 18.22 13.81
CA LEU A 310 -14.69 18.18 12.34
C LEU A 310 -13.63 19.06 11.66
N SER A 311 -13.20 20.13 12.35
CA SER A 311 -12.11 21.00 11.87
C SER A 311 -10.76 20.29 11.79
N ALA A 312 -10.47 19.37 12.74
CA ALA A 312 -9.23 18.56 12.69
C ALA A 312 -9.24 17.63 11.48
N MET A 313 -10.37 16.94 11.24
CA MET A 313 -10.53 16.07 10.07
C MET A 313 -10.41 16.85 8.76
N ALA A 314 -11.04 18.03 8.66
CA ALA A 314 -10.94 18.88 7.48
C ALA A 314 -9.49 19.37 7.28
N GLN A 315 -8.76 19.71 8.36
CA GLN A 315 -7.37 20.13 8.29
C GLN A 315 -6.46 19.01 7.78
N ASP A 316 -6.67 17.77 8.25
CA ASP A 316 -5.92 16.60 7.78
C ASP A 316 -6.14 16.37 6.28
N MET A 317 -7.39 16.42 5.81
CA MET A 317 -7.73 16.28 4.39
C MET A 317 -7.09 17.37 3.53
N LEU A 318 -7.11 18.62 3.97
CA LEU A 318 -6.46 19.74 3.27
C LEU A 318 -4.94 19.60 3.26
N THR A 319 -4.35 19.12 4.35
CA THR A 319 -2.91 18.87 4.46
C THR A 319 -2.48 17.75 3.52
N ALA A 320 -3.19 16.64 3.51
CA ALA A 320 -2.93 15.53 2.60
C ALA A 320 -3.06 15.96 1.12
N TYR A 321 -4.10 16.72 0.78
CA TYR A 321 -4.27 17.30 -0.56
C TYR A 321 -3.10 18.23 -0.91
N LYS A 322 -2.71 19.14 0.00
CA LYS A 322 -1.58 20.04 -0.21
C LYS A 322 -0.29 19.30 -0.55
N TYR A 323 -0.04 18.17 0.11
CA TYR A 323 1.18 17.39 -0.06
C TYR A 323 1.09 16.30 -1.13
N GLY A 324 -0.01 16.22 -1.85
CA GLY A 324 -0.12 15.43 -3.07
C GLY A 324 -0.74 14.05 -2.93
N TRP A 325 -1.43 13.75 -1.83
CA TRP A 325 -2.19 12.51 -1.74
C TRP A 325 -3.16 12.39 -2.92
N LYS A 326 -3.19 11.23 -3.55
CA LYS A 326 -4.12 10.95 -4.64
C LYS A 326 -5.46 10.44 -4.14
N THR A 327 -5.44 9.61 -3.12
CA THR A 327 -6.63 8.93 -2.60
C THR A 327 -6.62 8.84 -1.09
N SER A 328 -7.82 8.71 -0.50
CA SER A 328 -8.01 8.38 0.91
C SER A 328 -9.04 7.26 1.01
N TYR A 329 -8.75 6.24 1.82
CA TYR A 329 -9.51 5.01 1.92
C TYR A 329 -10.43 5.04 3.15
N TYR A 330 -10.14 4.26 4.20
CA TYR A 330 -10.98 4.22 5.39
C TYR A 330 -10.74 5.38 6.34
N GLN A 331 -11.80 5.73 7.08
CA GLN A 331 -11.73 6.58 8.24
C GLN A 331 -12.03 5.74 9.47
N ASN A 332 -11.01 5.53 10.31
CA ASN A 332 -11.09 4.74 11.53
C ASN A 332 -11.24 5.66 12.74
N THR A 333 -12.11 5.29 13.67
CA THR A 333 -12.21 5.96 14.97
C THR A 333 -12.02 4.91 16.05
N TYR A 334 -11.19 5.20 17.04
CA TYR A 334 -11.00 4.32 18.17
C TYR A 334 -12.32 4.15 18.92
N ASP A 335 -12.78 2.90 19.03
CA ASP A 335 -14.01 2.51 19.72
C ASP A 335 -13.64 1.72 20.97
N PHE A 336 -13.87 2.29 22.13
CA PHE A 336 -13.60 1.70 23.44
C PHE A 336 -14.32 0.35 23.66
N LYS A 337 -15.27 -0.03 22.81
CA LYS A 337 -16.13 -1.18 23.02
C LYS A 337 -15.66 -2.47 22.35
N GLY A 338 -14.64 -2.39 21.47
CA GLY A 338 -14.19 -3.53 20.69
C GLY A 338 -13.16 -4.43 21.38
N GLU A 339 -12.50 -3.94 22.42
CA GLU A 339 -11.37 -4.62 23.06
C GLU A 339 -11.69 -5.27 24.41
N GLU A 340 -12.85 -4.96 25.02
CA GLU A 340 -13.18 -5.46 26.36
C GLU A 340 -13.70 -6.91 26.41
N GLU A 341 -14.08 -7.52 25.28
CA GLU A 341 -14.76 -8.84 25.37
C GLU A 341 -13.86 -10.07 25.28
N ASP A 342 -12.56 -9.99 24.87
CA ASP A 342 -11.88 -11.25 24.59
C ASP A 342 -10.42 -11.46 25.06
N VAL A 343 -9.67 -10.49 25.55
CA VAL A 343 -8.34 -10.76 26.16
C VAL A 343 -7.94 -9.61 27.10
N GLN A 344 -7.59 -9.91 28.34
CA GLN A 344 -6.87 -8.95 29.19
C GLN A 344 -5.43 -8.81 28.70
N PRO A 345 -5.00 -7.66 28.14
CA PRO A 345 -3.66 -7.50 27.58
C PRO A 345 -2.53 -7.71 28.60
N ALA A 346 -2.80 -7.37 29.86
CA ALA A 346 -1.85 -7.49 30.96
C ALA A 346 -1.40 -8.93 31.28
N GLY A 347 -2.26 -9.92 31.00
CA GLY A 347 -1.94 -11.35 31.31
C GLY A 347 -1.00 -11.97 30.28
N ILE A 348 -1.09 -11.56 29.02
CA ILE A 348 -0.27 -12.13 27.94
C ILE A 348 1.10 -11.43 27.87
N ALA A 349 1.16 -10.13 28.06
CA ALA A 349 2.43 -9.40 28.15
C ALA A 349 3.28 -9.88 29.34
N ALA A 350 2.65 -10.20 30.49
CA ALA A 350 3.32 -10.77 31.64
C ALA A 350 3.83 -12.21 31.41
N GLN A 351 3.13 -13.01 30.60
CA GLN A 351 3.59 -14.35 30.22
C GLN A 351 4.74 -14.33 29.22
N LEU A 352 4.80 -13.32 28.36
CA LEU A 352 5.88 -13.16 27.38
C LEU A 352 7.20 -12.61 27.99
N GLU A 353 7.11 -11.99 29.17
CA GLU A 353 8.29 -11.47 29.90
C GLU A 353 9.02 -12.55 30.71
N ASP A 354 8.36 -13.68 31.03
CA ASP A 354 8.91 -14.74 31.88
C ASP A 354 9.62 -15.86 31.07
N ASP A 355 9.29 -16.00 29.78
CA ASP A 355 9.91 -17.00 28.92
C ASP A 355 10.96 -16.34 28.03
N GLY A 356 12.20 -16.25 28.50
CA GLY A 356 13.35 -15.63 27.81
C GLY A 356 13.83 -16.33 26.52
N GLU A 357 12.96 -17.06 25.83
CA GLU A 357 13.21 -17.70 24.55
C GLU A 357 12.23 -17.17 23.49
N ASP A 358 12.72 -16.99 22.26
CA ASP A 358 11.89 -16.66 21.10
C ASP A 358 10.82 -17.74 20.89
N VAL A 359 9.59 -17.47 21.29
CA VAL A 359 8.47 -18.38 21.08
C VAL A 359 8.13 -18.39 19.60
N ILE A 360 8.72 -19.32 18.87
CA ILE A 360 8.21 -19.75 17.57
C ILE A 360 6.98 -20.60 17.88
N LEU A 361 5.78 -20.02 17.74
CA LEU A 361 4.55 -20.79 17.79
C LEU A 361 4.48 -21.66 16.53
N GLU A 362 4.92 -22.91 16.65
CA GLU A 362 4.62 -23.91 15.62
C GLU A 362 3.11 -24.10 15.54
N PRO A 363 2.52 -24.22 14.33
CA PRO A 363 1.09 -24.49 14.20
C PRO A 363 0.79 -25.89 14.77
N GLU A 364 0.00 -25.93 15.81
CA GLU A 364 -0.60 -27.21 16.28
C GLU A 364 -1.59 -27.69 15.22
N ASN A 365 -1.16 -28.58 14.40
CA ASN A 365 -1.80 -29.60 13.55
C ASN A 365 -1.25 -29.61 12.12
N PRO A 366 -0.95 -30.79 11.57
CA PRO A 366 -0.49 -30.94 10.19
C PRO A 366 -1.63 -30.59 9.23
N VAL A 367 -1.29 -29.86 8.20
CA VAL A 367 -2.17 -29.53 7.08
C VAL A 367 -2.59 -30.82 6.40
N GLU A 368 -3.82 -31.28 6.59
CA GLU A 368 -4.41 -32.29 5.70
C GLU A 368 -4.52 -31.72 4.29
N GLN A 369 -4.09 -32.51 3.32
CA GLN A 369 -4.16 -32.16 1.90
C GLN A 369 -5.60 -31.87 1.50
N ILE A 370 -5.88 -30.61 1.16
CA ILE A 370 -7.19 -30.19 0.65
C ILE A 370 -7.31 -30.65 -0.80
N SER A 371 -8.25 -31.56 -1.06
CA SER A 371 -8.69 -31.90 -2.41
C SER A 371 -9.42 -30.70 -3.02
N THR A 372 -9.00 -30.28 -4.20
CA THR A 372 -9.62 -29.22 -4.98
C THR A 372 -11.00 -29.67 -5.48
N THR A 373 -12.05 -29.23 -4.82
CA THR A 373 -13.38 -29.08 -5.42
C THR A 373 -13.73 -27.62 -5.36
N ALA A 374 -13.89 -27.01 -6.54
CA ALA A 374 -14.37 -25.64 -6.67
C ALA A 374 -15.74 -25.51 -6.01
N ASP A 375 -15.85 -24.64 -5.02
CA ASP A 375 -17.13 -24.19 -4.49
C ASP A 375 -17.12 -22.65 -4.56
N ASP A 376 -18.16 -22.12 -5.19
CA ASP A 376 -18.35 -20.69 -5.43
C ASP A 376 -18.60 -19.98 -4.08
N GLY A 377 -17.51 -19.62 -3.40
CA GLY A 377 -17.54 -18.91 -2.14
C GLY A 377 -17.38 -17.40 -2.32
N GLU A 378 -18.37 -16.65 -1.87
CA GLU A 378 -18.31 -15.19 -1.75
C GLU A 378 -17.01 -14.73 -1.09
N CYS A 379 -16.42 -13.68 -1.65
CA CYS A 379 -15.16 -13.08 -1.20
C CYS A 379 -15.35 -12.42 0.18
N ASP A 380 -14.93 -13.10 1.23
CA ASP A 380 -14.98 -12.62 2.63
C ASP A 380 -14.00 -11.43 2.92
N ALA A 381 -13.27 -10.94 1.92
CA ALA A 381 -12.37 -9.79 2.08
C ALA A 381 -13.10 -8.43 2.19
N CYS A 382 -14.43 -8.43 1.96
CA CYS A 382 -15.27 -7.22 2.02
C CYS A 382 -16.10 -7.11 3.30
N THR A 383 -15.94 -7.99 4.26
CA THR A 383 -16.66 -7.95 5.54
C THR A 383 -15.71 -7.77 6.71
N ILE A 384 -15.31 -6.54 6.95
CA ILE A 384 -14.91 -6.04 8.28
C ILE A 384 -15.51 -4.66 8.47
#